data_8b58003d13d58f0fd1647e61b3bf7fc4
#
_entry.id   8b58003d13d58f0fd1647e61b3bf7fc4
#
_cell.length_a   1.000
_cell.length_b   1.000
_cell.length_c   1.000
_cell.angle_alpha   90.00
_cell.angle_beta   90.00
_cell.angle_gamma   90.00
#
_symmetry.space_group_name_H-M   'P 1'
#
loop_
_entity.id
_entity.type
_entity.pdbx_description
1 polymer ?
#
loop_
_entity_poly.entity_id
_entity_poly.type
_entity_poly.pdbx_seq_one_letter_code
_entity_poly.pdbx_strand_id
1 'polypeptide(L)'
;MEAANGITRKYSKTLSAIFLTILSAFICRQLTKNDILPPMFVRPLGLIRSILYMGLFFAWGITLKRRIVHKMVRRYLIGIDGLILFWLIVRTLKFHILTIRFAARYMWYLYYLPMLFIPMCGVIIALTLGKPIDWRIPKKTLILWGVTLLLFILVITNDLHQKVFVFPADQRFFEWSDKEYSYATVYYIVMSWQITCALLALFLMLRKCRIPRTHRLMIMPFIPSAFAIVYVFAYWNRYDWFMTLFGDLTVIQSILYALTFEICIQCRLIASNMRYDELFRAVTGCSAQITDNDYNVRYAALDAEPFSLETLVSSEKTPILLPDHRLLYNIPINGGHAIWTEDVSELIKRGAETREIKMELEERNSLLRYEYTRDKKRREIEEENRLYDMLRSVTQQQIDKIAVRVDEY
;
A
#
# COMPACT_ATOMS: atom_id res chain seq x y z
N MET A 1 -20.44 -19.35 -3.95
CA MET A 1 -20.23 -19.55 -5.41
C MET A 1 -20.73 -18.35 -6.24
N GLU A 2 -21.91 -17.78 -5.97
CA GLU A 2 -22.46 -16.60 -6.67
C GLU A 2 -21.64 -15.31 -6.53
N ALA A 3 -21.09 -15.02 -5.34
CA ALA A 3 -20.28 -13.83 -5.11
C ALA A 3 -18.94 -13.87 -5.88
N ALA A 4 -18.32 -15.05 -6.03
CA ALA A 4 -17.12 -15.23 -6.85
C ALA A 4 -17.40 -15.00 -8.34
N ASN A 5 -18.57 -15.46 -8.83
CA ASN A 5 -19.04 -15.20 -10.19
C ASN A 5 -19.35 -13.71 -10.44
N GLY A 6 -19.85 -12.98 -9.43
CA GLY A 6 -20.10 -11.54 -9.52
C GLY A 6 -18.81 -10.71 -9.68
N ILE A 7 -17.77 -11.08 -8.95
CA ILE A 7 -16.47 -10.38 -8.97
C ILE A 7 -15.75 -10.63 -10.30
N THR A 8 -15.67 -11.87 -10.75
CA THR A 8 -15.07 -12.22 -12.06
C THR A 8 -15.82 -11.55 -13.21
N ARG A 9 -17.15 -11.47 -13.14
CA ARG A 9 -17.98 -10.80 -14.14
C ARG A 9 -17.77 -9.28 -14.17
N LYS A 10 -17.55 -8.63 -13.01
CA LYS A 10 -17.24 -7.19 -12.91
C LYS A 10 -15.86 -6.88 -13.51
N TYR A 11 -14.83 -7.68 -13.20
CA TYR A 11 -13.49 -7.52 -13.79
C TYR A 11 -13.50 -7.75 -15.30
N SER A 12 -14.20 -8.77 -15.78
CA SER A 12 -14.36 -9.05 -17.21
C SER A 12 -14.99 -7.87 -17.94
N LYS A 13 -16.07 -7.28 -17.40
CA LYS A 13 -16.73 -6.10 -18.00
C LYS A 13 -15.79 -4.89 -18.08
N THR A 14 -15.01 -4.62 -17.02
CA THR A 14 -14.06 -3.50 -17.03
C THR A 14 -12.95 -3.73 -18.05
N LEU A 15 -12.41 -4.94 -18.13
CA LEU A 15 -11.38 -5.29 -19.11
C LEU A 15 -11.90 -5.19 -20.55
N SER A 16 -13.12 -5.66 -20.79
CA SER A 16 -13.79 -5.53 -22.08
C SER A 16 -14.02 -4.07 -22.47
N ALA A 17 -14.41 -3.21 -21.52
CA ALA A 17 -14.59 -1.78 -21.78
C ALA A 17 -13.27 -1.09 -22.14
N ILE A 18 -12.17 -1.39 -21.43
CA ILE A 18 -10.82 -0.88 -21.73
C ILE A 18 -10.38 -1.34 -23.12
N PHE A 19 -10.54 -2.63 -23.42
CA PHE A 19 -10.18 -3.18 -24.74
C PHE A 19 -10.98 -2.51 -25.86
N LEU A 20 -12.30 -2.37 -25.68
CA LEU A 20 -13.18 -1.72 -26.66
C LEU A 20 -12.77 -0.25 -26.89
N THR A 21 -12.42 0.49 -25.84
CA THR A 21 -11.97 1.87 -25.95
C THR A 21 -10.66 1.99 -26.73
N ILE A 22 -9.68 1.12 -26.44
CA ILE A 22 -8.40 1.09 -27.17
C ILE A 22 -8.62 0.70 -28.64
N LEU A 23 -9.46 -0.31 -28.89
CA LEU A 23 -9.80 -0.77 -30.23
C LEU A 23 -10.49 0.33 -31.04
N SER A 24 -11.49 1.01 -30.45
CA SER A 24 -12.20 2.13 -31.12
C SER A 24 -11.24 3.26 -31.46
N ALA A 25 -10.34 3.63 -30.53
CA ALA A 25 -9.33 4.65 -30.77
C ALA A 25 -8.32 4.23 -31.86
N PHE A 26 -7.96 2.95 -31.92
CA PHE A 26 -7.10 2.40 -32.95
C PHE A 26 -7.79 2.44 -34.33
N ILE A 27 -9.07 2.04 -34.41
CA ILE A 27 -9.87 2.13 -35.64
C ILE A 27 -9.95 3.59 -36.13
N CYS A 28 -10.26 4.55 -35.24
CA CYS A 28 -10.24 5.97 -35.58
C CYS A 28 -8.91 6.42 -36.18
N ARG A 29 -7.78 5.89 -35.65
CA ARG A 29 -6.47 6.19 -36.18
C ARG A 29 -6.27 5.63 -37.62
N GLN A 30 -6.63 4.38 -37.85
CA GLN A 30 -6.47 3.75 -39.16
C GLN A 30 -7.32 4.44 -40.22
N LEU A 31 -8.56 4.81 -39.89
CA LEU A 31 -9.44 5.56 -40.77
C LEU A 31 -8.89 6.95 -41.13
N THR A 32 -8.20 7.62 -40.20
CA THR A 32 -7.62 8.95 -40.45
C THR A 32 -6.30 8.91 -41.21
N LYS A 33 -5.59 7.79 -41.23
CA LYS A 33 -4.24 7.70 -41.80
C LYS A 33 -4.20 7.09 -43.22
N ASN A 34 -5.17 6.25 -43.55
CA ASN A 34 -5.19 5.54 -44.81
C ASN A 34 -5.95 6.27 -45.94
N ASP A 35 -6.21 7.59 -45.78
CA ASP A 35 -6.94 8.45 -46.72
C ASP A 35 -8.30 7.89 -47.20
N ILE A 36 -8.90 7.02 -46.35
CA ILE A 36 -10.21 6.39 -46.58
C ILE A 36 -11.34 7.43 -46.47
N LEU A 37 -11.13 8.48 -45.68
CA LEU A 37 -12.13 9.47 -45.34
C LEU A 37 -11.82 10.84 -45.93
N PRO A 38 -12.84 11.62 -46.31
CA PRO A 38 -12.66 13.01 -46.75
C PRO A 38 -11.91 13.84 -45.68
N PRO A 39 -11.07 14.82 -46.06
CA PRO A 39 -10.22 15.59 -45.15
C PRO A 39 -10.99 16.29 -44.01
N MET A 40 -12.29 16.58 -44.20
CA MET A 40 -13.17 17.21 -43.21
C MET A 40 -13.37 16.34 -41.96
N PHE A 41 -13.28 14.98 -42.08
CA PHE A 41 -13.46 14.07 -40.99
C PHE A 41 -12.17 13.74 -40.24
N VAL A 42 -11.00 14.03 -40.79
CA VAL A 42 -9.69 13.69 -40.21
C VAL A 42 -9.47 14.39 -38.88
N ARG A 43 -9.76 15.69 -38.78
CA ARG A 43 -9.60 16.46 -37.53
C ARG A 43 -10.60 16.03 -36.45
N PRO A 44 -11.92 15.90 -36.70
CA PRO A 44 -12.86 15.41 -35.70
C PRO A 44 -12.54 14.01 -35.17
N LEU A 45 -12.20 13.05 -36.03
CA LEU A 45 -11.82 11.71 -35.60
C LEU A 45 -10.54 11.71 -34.76
N GLY A 46 -9.56 12.56 -35.09
CA GLY A 46 -8.36 12.74 -34.30
C GLY A 46 -8.65 13.28 -32.90
N LEU A 47 -9.59 14.20 -32.76
CA LEU A 47 -10.05 14.72 -31.47
C LEU A 47 -10.81 13.65 -30.67
N ILE A 48 -11.75 12.93 -31.31
CA ILE A 48 -12.48 11.81 -30.68
C ILE A 48 -11.51 10.78 -30.11
N ARG A 49 -10.51 10.37 -30.90
CA ARG A 49 -9.45 9.48 -30.45
C ARG A 49 -8.72 9.99 -29.22
N SER A 50 -8.37 11.28 -29.22
CA SER A 50 -7.69 11.90 -28.08
C SER A 50 -8.56 11.92 -26.83
N ILE A 51 -9.86 12.22 -26.96
CA ILE A 51 -10.83 12.20 -25.86
C ILE A 51 -10.98 10.79 -25.30
N LEU A 52 -11.05 9.75 -26.15
CA LEU A 52 -11.12 8.36 -25.71
C LEU A 52 -9.92 7.97 -24.84
N TYR A 53 -8.70 8.30 -25.27
CA TYR A 53 -7.51 8.03 -24.45
C TYR A 53 -7.47 8.86 -23.17
N MET A 54 -7.78 10.16 -23.23
CA MET A 54 -7.86 11.00 -22.03
C MET A 54 -8.88 10.49 -21.02
N GLY A 55 -10.07 10.08 -21.50
CA GLY A 55 -11.11 9.48 -20.66
C GLY A 55 -10.64 8.16 -20.00
N LEU A 56 -9.91 7.32 -20.75
CA LEU A 56 -9.35 6.07 -20.22
C LEU A 56 -8.37 6.34 -19.07
N PHE A 57 -7.41 7.25 -19.26
CA PHE A 57 -6.42 7.57 -18.22
C PHE A 57 -7.05 8.30 -17.04
N PHE A 58 -7.95 9.23 -17.29
CA PHE A 58 -8.70 9.88 -16.20
C PHE A 58 -9.47 8.88 -15.33
N ALA A 59 -10.14 7.90 -15.95
CA ALA A 59 -10.79 6.81 -15.23
C ALA A 59 -9.76 5.96 -14.45
N TRP A 60 -8.58 5.70 -15.02
CA TRP A 60 -7.49 5.00 -14.33
C TRP A 60 -7.02 5.78 -13.09
N GLY A 61 -6.81 7.08 -13.18
CA GLY A 61 -6.45 7.95 -12.06
C GLY A 61 -7.45 7.92 -10.90
N ILE A 62 -8.76 7.93 -11.22
CA ILE A 62 -9.82 7.75 -10.20
C ILE A 62 -9.68 6.40 -9.51
N THR A 63 -9.44 5.31 -10.26
CA THR A 63 -9.25 3.99 -9.66
C THR A 63 -8.02 3.92 -8.77
N LEU A 64 -6.89 4.53 -9.17
CA LEU A 64 -5.67 4.63 -8.37
C LEU A 64 -5.91 5.33 -7.03
N LYS A 65 -6.65 6.44 -7.04
CA LYS A 65 -7.02 7.18 -5.82
C LYS A 65 -7.74 6.31 -4.81
N ARG A 66 -8.62 5.41 -5.27
CA ARG A 66 -9.44 4.52 -4.43
C ARG A 66 -8.69 3.26 -3.99
N ARG A 67 -7.78 2.73 -4.83
CA ARG A 67 -7.14 1.42 -4.65
C ARG A 67 -5.86 1.45 -3.85
N ILE A 68 -5.09 2.56 -3.92
CA ILE A 68 -3.76 2.61 -3.31
C ILE A 68 -3.83 3.11 -1.88
N VAL A 69 -3.35 2.28 -0.94
CA VAL A 69 -3.40 2.54 0.50
C VAL A 69 -2.33 3.54 0.92
N HIS A 70 -1.08 3.33 0.51
CA HIS A 70 0.04 4.16 0.93
C HIS A 70 -0.04 5.57 0.37
N LYS A 71 -0.22 6.59 1.21
CA LYS A 71 -0.47 8.00 0.84
C LYS A 71 0.57 8.58 -0.13
N MET A 72 1.87 8.30 0.10
CA MET A 72 2.95 8.80 -0.77
C MET A 72 2.93 8.12 -2.14
N VAL A 73 2.83 6.78 -2.18
CA VAL A 73 2.74 6.03 -3.44
C VAL A 73 1.54 6.49 -4.25
N ARG A 74 0.39 6.68 -3.61
CA ARG A 74 -0.82 7.20 -4.25
C ARG A 74 -0.61 8.58 -4.88
N ARG A 75 0.06 9.50 -4.17
CA ARG A 75 0.37 10.84 -4.72
C ARG A 75 1.24 10.77 -5.98
N TYR A 76 2.28 9.94 -5.96
CA TYR A 76 3.16 9.79 -7.12
C TYR A 76 2.49 9.08 -8.29
N LEU A 77 1.65 8.05 -8.05
CA LEU A 77 0.89 7.39 -9.11
C LEU A 77 -0.14 8.31 -9.74
N ILE A 78 -0.84 9.13 -8.95
CA ILE A 78 -1.74 10.17 -9.47
C ILE A 78 -0.93 11.23 -10.24
N GLY A 79 0.26 11.58 -9.77
CA GLY A 79 1.17 12.46 -10.49
C GLY A 79 1.60 11.90 -11.85
N ILE A 80 1.90 10.60 -11.92
CA ILE A 80 2.20 9.89 -13.18
C ILE A 80 1.00 9.94 -14.13
N ASP A 81 -0.19 9.66 -13.63
CA ASP A 81 -1.42 9.76 -14.42
C ASP A 81 -1.64 11.19 -14.96
N GLY A 82 -1.45 12.19 -14.11
CA GLY A 82 -1.47 13.61 -14.50
C GLY A 82 -0.45 13.96 -15.58
N LEU A 83 0.77 13.41 -15.51
CA LEU A 83 1.79 13.57 -16.55
C LEU A 83 1.39 12.90 -17.87
N ILE A 84 0.76 11.73 -17.81
CA ILE A 84 0.23 11.04 -19.00
C ILE A 84 -0.88 11.88 -19.63
N LEU A 85 -1.83 12.37 -18.84
CA LEU A 85 -2.90 13.25 -19.34
C LEU A 85 -2.33 14.53 -19.95
N PHE A 86 -1.36 15.17 -19.30
CA PHE A 86 -0.64 16.32 -19.83
C PHE A 86 0.00 15.99 -21.19
N TRP A 87 0.65 14.84 -21.31
CA TRP A 87 1.27 14.42 -22.57
C TRP A 87 0.25 14.28 -23.71
N LEU A 88 -0.90 13.67 -23.43
CA LEU A 88 -1.98 13.53 -24.40
C LEU A 88 -2.59 14.89 -24.79
N ILE A 89 -2.71 15.83 -23.84
CA ILE A 89 -3.16 17.20 -24.13
C ILE A 89 -2.16 17.91 -25.05
N VAL A 90 -0.88 17.90 -24.71
CA VAL A 90 0.18 18.55 -25.51
C VAL A 90 0.25 17.95 -26.91
N ARG A 91 0.10 16.61 -27.00
CA ARG A 91 0.00 15.91 -28.30
C ARG A 91 -1.20 16.38 -29.12
N THR A 92 -2.36 16.50 -28.49
CA THR A 92 -3.60 16.95 -29.16
C THR A 92 -3.47 18.39 -29.65
N LEU A 93 -2.90 19.27 -28.84
CA LEU A 93 -2.59 20.64 -29.21
C LEU A 93 -1.66 20.70 -30.45
N LYS A 94 -0.57 19.94 -30.41
CA LYS A 94 0.42 19.87 -31.48
C LYS A 94 -0.18 19.44 -32.82
N PHE A 95 -0.97 18.35 -32.82
CA PHE A 95 -1.42 17.74 -34.10
C PHE A 95 -2.78 18.19 -34.61
N HIS A 96 -3.64 18.74 -33.76
CA HIS A 96 -5.02 19.06 -34.14
C HIS A 96 -5.39 20.54 -34.02
N ILE A 97 -4.64 21.32 -33.23
CA ILE A 97 -5.00 22.72 -32.92
C ILE A 97 -3.96 23.70 -33.49
N LEU A 98 -2.67 23.44 -33.22
CA LEU A 98 -1.62 24.38 -33.60
C LEU A 98 -1.20 24.20 -35.05
N THR A 99 -1.18 25.31 -35.78
CA THR A 99 -0.73 25.39 -37.18
C THR A 99 0.67 26.03 -37.32
N ILE A 100 1.12 26.74 -36.27
CA ILE A 100 2.38 27.47 -36.28
C ILE A 100 3.54 26.51 -35.97
N ARG A 101 4.52 26.40 -36.90
CA ARG A 101 5.67 25.47 -36.76
C ARG A 101 6.48 25.68 -35.48
N PHE A 102 6.74 26.93 -35.10
CA PHE A 102 7.45 27.28 -33.88
C PHE A 102 6.74 26.76 -32.63
N ALA A 103 5.44 26.99 -32.52
CA ALA A 103 4.63 26.48 -31.38
C ALA A 103 4.59 24.94 -31.36
N ALA A 104 4.47 24.28 -32.51
CA ALA A 104 4.48 22.83 -32.62
C ALA A 104 5.81 22.21 -32.13
N ARG A 105 6.95 22.91 -32.39
CA ARG A 105 8.27 22.48 -31.90
C ARG A 105 8.36 22.56 -30.39
N TYR A 106 7.90 23.63 -29.74
CA TYR A 106 7.87 23.72 -28.28
C TYR A 106 6.91 22.68 -27.65
N MET A 107 5.78 22.39 -28.28
CA MET A 107 4.92 21.29 -27.86
C MET A 107 5.66 19.96 -27.94
N TRP A 108 6.51 19.74 -28.93
CA TRP A 108 7.34 18.55 -29.01
C TRP A 108 8.41 18.49 -27.91
N TYR A 109 9.06 19.60 -27.55
CA TYR A 109 9.97 19.65 -26.41
C TYR A 109 9.26 19.32 -25.09
N LEU A 110 8.01 19.75 -24.92
CA LEU A 110 7.21 19.43 -23.74
C LEU A 110 6.91 17.92 -23.59
N TYR A 111 7.06 17.11 -24.63
CA TYR A 111 6.96 15.64 -24.53
C TYR A 111 8.02 15.06 -23.61
N TYR A 112 9.17 15.70 -23.49
CA TYR A 112 10.26 15.26 -22.62
C TYR A 112 9.95 15.43 -21.14
N LEU A 113 8.98 16.25 -20.77
CA LEU A 113 8.53 16.38 -19.38
C LEU A 113 7.98 15.03 -18.87
N PRO A 114 6.90 14.45 -19.43
CA PRO A 114 6.43 13.15 -19.00
C PRO A 114 7.44 12.02 -19.24
N MET A 115 8.19 12.05 -20.34
CA MET A 115 9.20 11.03 -20.65
C MET A 115 10.28 10.91 -19.56
N LEU A 116 10.72 12.00 -18.99
CA LEU A 116 11.75 12.03 -17.94
C LEU A 116 11.18 11.83 -16.55
N PHE A 117 10.04 12.48 -16.24
CA PHE A 117 9.52 12.50 -14.89
C PHE A 117 8.74 11.25 -14.52
N ILE A 118 8.09 10.54 -15.46
CA ILE A 118 7.37 9.29 -15.16
C ILE A 118 8.31 8.20 -14.65
N PRO A 119 9.43 7.85 -15.31
CA PRO A 119 10.37 6.86 -14.79
C PRO A 119 11.02 7.31 -13.47
N MET A 120 11.35 8.58 -13.31
CA MET A 120 11.89 9.13 -12.07
C MET A 120 10.90 8.99 -10.91
N CYS A 121 9.62 9.30 -11.12
CA CYS A 121 8.56 9.05 -10.13
C CYS A 121 8.45 7.57 -9.79
N GLY A 122 8.64 6.67 -10.76
CA GLY A 122 8.74 5.23 -10.57
C GLY A 122 9.84 4.84 -9.59
N VAL A 123 11.04 5.44 -9.68
CA VAL A 123 12.12 5.23 -8.71
C VAL A 123 11.70 5.68 -7.31
N ILE A 124 11.06 6.82 -7.18
CA ILE A 124 10.59 7.32 -5.88
C ILE A 124 9.54 6.39 -5.27
N ILE A 125 8.59 5.91 -6.08
CA ILE A 125 7.62 4.90 -5.66
C ILE A 125 8.36 3.67 -5.14
N ALA A 126 9.32 3.14 -5.89
CA ALA A 126 10.10 1.98 -5.51
C ALA A 126 10.88 2.20 -4.19
N LEU A 127 11.41 3.40 -3.94
CA LEU A 127 12.08 3.75 -2.68
C LEU A 127 11.13 3.79 -1.49
N THR A 128 9.85 4.14 -1.70
CA THR A 128 8.83 4.23 -0.66
C THR A 128 8.22 2.88 -0.29
N LEU A 129 8.32 1.88 -1.16
CA LEU A 129 7.76 0.55 -0.89
C LEU A 129 8.40 -0.09 0.35
N GLY A 130 7.56 -0.69 1.21
CA GLY A 130 7.97 -1.33 2.46
C GLY A 130 8.33 -0.37 3.59
N LYS A 131 8.06 0.93 3.44
CA LYS A 131 8.24 1.94 4.48
C LYS A 131 6.93 2.25 5.22
N PRO A 132 6.97 2.71 6.49
CA PRO A 132 5.79 3.14 7.24
C PRO A 132 5.05 4.28 6.52
N ILE A 133 3.75 4.45 6.83
CA ILE A 133 2.89 5.49 6.22
C ILE A 133 3.42 6.91 6.47
N ASP A 134 4.05 7.13 7.63
CA ASP A 134 4.61 8.43 8.04
C ASP A 134 6.04 8.66 7.59
N TRP A 135 6.61 7.72 6.81
CA TRP A 135 7.97 7.87 6.31
C TRP A 135 8.11 9.05 5.36
N ARG A 136 9.11 9.89 5.63
CA ARG A 136 9.45 11.04 4.80
C ARG A 136 10.54 10.68 3.81
N ILE A 137 10.41 11.19 2.60
CA ILE A 137 11.40 11.00 1.52
C ILE A 137 12.72 11.65 1.95
N PRO A 138 13.85 10.93 1.92
CA PRO A 138 15.14 11.48 2.32
C PRO A 138 15.55 12.62 1.36
N LYS A 139 16.21 13.65 1.92
CA LYS A 139 16.68 14.82 1.11
C LYS A 139 17.58 14.43 -0.06
N LYS A 140 18.25 13.27 0.00
CA LYS A 140 19.07 12.72 -1.08
C LYS A 140 18.29 12.47 -2.39
N THR A 141 16.98 12.23 -2.32
CA THR A 141 16.15 12.08 -3.54
C THR A 141 15.94 13.39 -4.30
N LEU A 142 16.24 14.55 -3.68
CA LEU A 142 16.28 15.84 -4.38
C LEU A 142 17.28 15.84 -5.54
N ILE A 143 18.33 15.02 -5.47
CA ILE A 143 19.30 14.88 -6.56
C ILE A 143 18.62 14.31 -7.81
N LEU A 144 17.71 13.31 -7.66
CA LEU A 144 16.95 12.76 -8.79
C LEU A 144 16.09 13.85 -9.46
N TRP A 145 15.42 14.68 -8.65
CA TRP A 145 14.64 15.82 -9.14
C TRP A 145 15.52 16.84 -9.84
N GLY A 146 16.67 17.18 -9.25
CA GLY A 146 17.62 18.16 -9.81
C GLY A 146 18.17 17.73 -11.16
N VAL A 147 18.64 16.49 -11.28
CA VAL A 147 19.16 15.94 -12.55
C VAL A 147 18.05 15.89 -13.61
N THR A 148 16.87 15.38 -13.25
CA THR A 148 15.75 15.25 -14.18
C THR A 148 15.29 16.65 -14.69
N LEU A 149 15.19 17.62 -13.79
CA LEU A 149 14.83 18.98 -14.11
C LEU A 149 15.89 19.67 -15.00
N LEU A 150 17.18 19.47 -14.69
CA LEU A 150 18.29 19.99 -15.50
C LEU A 150 18.22 19.45 -16.93
N LEU A 151 18.03 18.14 -17.09
CA LEU A 151 17.90 17.53 -18.42
C LEU A 151 16.68 18.06 -19.17
N PHE A 152 15.57 18.25 -18.49
CA PHE A 152 14.38 18.84 -19.09
C PHE A 152 14.59 20.30 -19.52
N ILE A 153 15.28 21.11 -18.70
CA ILE A 153 15.65 22.50 -19.05
C ILE A 153 16.56 22.49 -20.29
N LEU A 154 17.53 21.59 -20.38
CA LEU A 154 18.39 21.46 -21.56
C LEU A 154 17.58 21.13 -22.83
N VAL A 155 16.52 20.34 -22.73
CA VAL A 155 15.64 20.07 -23.89
C VAL A 155 14.85 21.29 -24.28
N ILE A 156 14.23 22.00 -23.33
CA ILE A 156 13.39 23.17 -23.62
C ILE A 156 14.20 24.35 -24.17
N THR A 157 15.44 24.49 -23.71
CA THR A 157 16.34 25.56 -24.16
C THR A 157 17.19 25.15 -25.38
N ASN A 158 16.88 24.04 -26.03
CA ASN A 158 17.66 23.48 -27.12
C ASN A 158 17.88 24.51 -28.27
N ASP A 159 16.91 25.38 -28.54
CA ASP A 159 16.99 26.39 -29.59
C ASP A 159 18.15 27.36 -29.37
N LEU A 160 18.64 27.51 -28.11
CA LEU A 160 19.77 28.40 -27.79
C LEU A 160 21.13 27.75 -28.02
N HIS A 161 21.23 26.44 -27.88
CA HIS A 161 22.54 25.75 -27.85
C HIS A 161 22.67 24.55 -28.79
N GLN A 162 21.55 24.01 -29.32
CA GLN A 162 21.46 22.89 -30.24
C GLN A 162 22.28 21.64 -29.81
N LYS A 163 22.42 21.40 -28.48
CA LYS A 163 23.18 20.26 -27.94
C LYS A 163 22.36 18.98 -27.79
N VAL A 164 21.02 19.10 -27.85
CA VAL A 164 20.09 17.97 -27.80
C VAL A 164 19.66 17.60 -29.23
N PHE A 165 19.18 18.55 -29.98
CA PHE A 165 18.79 18.43 -31.38
C PHE A 165 19.49 19.49 -32.22
N VAL A 166 20.06 19.06 -33.33
CA VAL A 166 20.71 19.95 -34.30
C VAL A 166 19.78 20.10 -35.49
N PHE A 167 19.45 21.35 -35.82
CA PHE A 167 18.62 21.68 -36.95
C PHE A 167 19.47 22.06 -38.15
N PRO A 168 18.93 22.01 -39.40
CA PRO A 168 19.63 22.41 -40.61
C PRO A 168 20.16 23.88 -40.54
N ALA A 169 21.38 24.10 -40.96
CA ALA A 169 22.03 25.40 -40.87
C ALA A 169 21.53 26.41 -41.92
N ASP A 170 20.88 25.94 -42.97
CA ASP A 170 20.32 26.68 -44.06
C ASP A 170 18.95 27.31 -43.77
N GLN A 171 18.31 26.85 -42.68
CA GLN A 171 16.99 27.32 -42.27
C GLN A 171 17.08 28.39 -41.18
N ARG A 172 16.16 29.35 -41.20
CA ARG A 172 16.01 30.33 -40.13
C ARG A 172 15.43 29.70 -38.88
N PHE A 173 15.75 30.21 -37.72
CA PHE A 173 15.28 29.75 -36.41
C PHE A 173 13.76 29.47 -36.35
N PHE A 174 12.94 30.36 -36.94
CA PHE A 174 11.47 30.19 -36.97
C PHE A 174 10.97 29.18 -37.99
N GLU A 175 11.81 28.73 -38.92
CA GLU A 175 11.49 27.78 -39.98
C GLU A 175 11.84 26.34 -39.57
N TRP A 176 12.61 26.14 -38.49
CA TRP A 176 13.01 24.82 -38.02
C TRP A 176 11.80 23.93 -37.74
N SER A 177 11.78 22.79 -38.38
CA SER A 177 10.75 21.76 -38.24
C SER A 177 11.06 20.81 -37.09
N ASP A 178 10.03 20.29 -36.43
CA ASP A 178 10.14 19.19 -35.51
C ASP A 178 10.37 17.83 -36.17
N LYS A 179 10.49 17.79 -37.48
CA LYS A 179 10.69 16.57 -38.29
C LYS A 179 12.09 16.48 -38.92
N GLU A 180 12.74 17.61 -39.13
CA GLU A 180 14.04 17.73 -39.77
C GLU A 180 15.10 18.12 -38.77
N TYR A 181 15.68 17.15 -38.11
CA TYR A 181 16.73 17.33 -37.09
C TYR A 181 17.62 16.09 -37.00
N SER A 182 18.80 16.26 -36.47
CA SER A 182 19.71 15.20 -36.05
C SER A 182 19.89 15.18 -34.52
N TYR A 183 20.24 14.02 -33.95
CA TYR A 183 20.47 13.89 -32.53
C TYR A 183 21.90 14.30 -32.17
N ALA A 184 22.02 15.12 -31.12
CA ALA A 184 23.31 15.51 -30.55
C ALA A 184 23.61 14.70 -29.28
N THR A 185 24.81 14.88 -28.72
CA THR A 185 25.32 14.08 -27.58
C THR A 185 24.42 14.12 -26.35
N VAL A 186 23.84 15.28 -26.01
CA VAL A 186 22.97 15.42 -24.83
C VAL A 186 21.67 14.62 -24.97
N TYR A 187 21.19 14.40 -26.20
CA TYR A 187 20.04 13.53 -26.45
C TYR A 187 20.26 12.10 -25.89
N TYR A 188 21.43 11.53 -26.14
CA TYR A 188 21.77 10.19 -25.64
C TYR A 188 21.86 10.15 -24.12
N ILE A 189 22.32 11.24 -23.49
CA ILE A 189 22.31 11.36 -22.01
C ILE A 189 20.87 11.39 -21.48
N VAL A 190 19.97 12.14 -22.12
CA VAL A 190 18.54 12.20 -21.78
C VAL A 190 17.90 10.81 -21.88
N MET A 191 18.14 10.10 -22.97
CA MET A 191 17.61 8.75 -23.18
C MET A 191 18.18 7.73 -22.19
N SER A 192 19.49 7.78 -21.93
CA SER A 192 20.15 6.91 -20.93
C SER A 192 19.58 7.15 -19.54
N TRP A 193 19.34 8.39 -19.15
CA TRP A 193 18.71 8.72 -17.87
C TRP A 193 17.32 8.12 -17.74
N GLN A 194 16.48 8.28 -18.75
CA GLN A 194 15.13 7.72 -18.79
C GLN A 194 15.14 6.18 -18.63
N ILE A 195 15.98 5.50 -19.41
CA ILE A 195 16.11 4.04 -19.37
C ILE A 195 16.64 3.59 -17.99
N THR A 196 17.67 4.25 -17.49
CA THR A 196 18.25 3.94 -16.18
C THR A 196 17.23 4.10 -15.05
N CYS A 197 16.44 5.19 -15.05
CA CYS A 197 15.38 5.37 -14.07
C CYS A 197 14.31 4.28 -14.16
N ALA A 198 13.89 3.89 -15.36
CA ALA A 198 12.89 2.85 -15.57
C ALA A 198 13.37 1.48 -15.06
N LEU A 199 14.59 1.07 -15.44
CA LEU A 199 15.20 -0.19 -14.99
C LEU A 199 15.46 -0.20 -13.49
N LEU A 200 15.97 0.92 -12.93
CA LEU A 200 16.20 1.07 -11.51
C LEU A 200 14.91 0.98 -10.71
N ALA A 201 13.83 1.60 -11.19
CA ALA A 201 12.52 1.50 -10.53
C ALA A 201 12.05 0.05 -10.44
N LEU A 202 12.08 -0.69 -11.54
CA LEU A 202 11.70 -2.11 -11.57
C LEU A 202 12.61 -2.97 -10.69
N PHE A 203 13.92 -2.80 -10.79
CA PHE A 203 14.88 -3.54 -9.97
C PHE A 203 14.64 -3.31 -8.46
N LEU A 204 14.45 -2.06 -8.05
CA LEU A 204 14.17 -1.72 -6.64
C LEU A 204 12.83 -2.27 -6.18
N MET A 205 11.79 -2.24 -7.02
CA MET A 205 10.49 -2.84 -6.71
C MET A 205 10.62 -4.34 -6.46
N LEU A 206 11.34 -5.05 -7.32
CA LEU A 206 11.58 -6.49 -7.17
C LEU A 206 12.38 -6.82 -5.91
N ARG A 207 13.48 -6.10 -5.67
CA ARG A 207 14.34 -6.34 -4.49
C ARG A 207 13.57 -6.16 -3.17
N LYS A 208 12.57 -5.29 -3.15
CA LYS A 208 11.75 -5.02 -1.95
C LYS A 208 10.54 -5.95 -1.81
N CYS A 209 10.24 -6.76 -2.81
CA CYS A 209 9.15 -7.72 -2.74
C CYS A 209 9.53 -8.87 -1.79
N ARG A 210 8.76 -9.03 -0.69
CA ARG A 210 8.99 -10.05 0.35
C ARG A 210 8.06 -11.26 0.25
N ILE A 211 7.35 -11.45 -0.87
CA ILE A 211 6.34 -12.50 -1.00
C ILE A 211 6.96 -13.76 -1.62
N PRO A 212 7.16 -14.88 -0.86
CA PRO A 212 7.97 -16.02 -1.29
C PRO A 212 7.38 -16.85 -2.45
N ARG A 213 6.07 -16.78 -2.70
CA ARG A 213 5.35 -17.64 -3.67
C ARG A 213 5.18 -17.05 -5.07
N THR A 214 5.72 -15.86 -5.36
CA THR A 214 5.34 -15.09 -6.55
C THR A 214 6.47 -14.95 -7.57
N HIS A 215 7.54 -15.76 -7.53
CA HIS A 215 8.70 -15.62 -8.43
C HIS A 215 8.33 -15.54 -9.92
N ARG A 216 7.38 -16.35 -10.40
CA ARG A 216 6.93 -16.29 -11.82
C ARG A 216 6.14 -15.02 -12.14
N LEU A 217 5.37 -14.49 -11.20
CA LEU A 217 4.59 -13.25 -11.38
C LEU A 217 5.49 -11.99 -11.31
N MET A 218 6.66 -12.07 -10.69
CA MET A 218 7.61 -10.94 -10.58
C MET A 218 8.23 -10.54 -11.94
N ILE A 219 8.28 -11.44 -12.91
CA ILE A 219 8.80 -11.16 -14.25
C ILE A 219 7.79 -10.37 -15.09
N MET A 220 6.51 -10.45 -14.77
CA MET A 220 5.44 -9.80 -15.55
C MET A 220 5.63 -8.29 -15.79
N PRO A 221 6.06 -7.44 -14.84
CA PRO A 221 6.28 -6.01 -15.10
C PRO A 221 7.40 -5.71 -16.09
N PHE A 222 8.33 -6.67 -16.30
CA PHE A 222 9.39 -6.50 -17.29
C PHE A 222 8.90 -6.67 -18.72
N ILE A 223 7.81 -7.41 -18.95
CA ILE A 223 7.27 -7.65 -20.29
C ILE A 223 6.90 -6.33 -20.99
N PRO A 224 6.02 -5.46 -20.41
CA PRO A 224 5.71 -4.19 -21.06
C PRO A 224 6.91 -3.25 -21.14
N SER A 225 7.84 -3.32 -20.19
CA SER A 225 9.06 -2.51 -20.22
C SER A 225 10.02 -2.95 -21.31
N ALA A 226 10.22 -4.26 -21.51
CA ALA A 226 11.00 -4.79 -22.62
C ALA A 226 10.34 -4.44 -23.97
N PHE A 227 9.01 -4.58 -24.04
CA PHE A 227 8.27 -4.17 -25.23
C PHE A 227 8.41 -2.67 -25.50
N ALA A 228 8.43 -1.81 -24.46
CA ALA A 228 8.67 -0.38 -24.62
C ALA A 228 10.04 -0.08 -25.23
N ILE A 229 11.09 -0.79 -24.84
CA ILE A 229 12.45 -0.63 -25.38
C ILE A 229 12.47 -1.04 -26.87
N VAL A 230 11.92 -2.22 -27.18
CA VAL A 230 11.82 -2.71 -28.57
C VAL A 230 11.01 -1.75 -29.42
N TYR A 231 9.90 -1.24 -28.87
CA TYR A 231 9.04 -0.27 -29.55
C TYR A 231 9.78 1.03 -29.89
N VAL A 232 10.52 1.60 -28.91
CA VAL A 232 11.31 2.83 -29.13
C VAL A 232 12.39 2.60 -30.20
N PHE A 233 13.05 1.45 -30.17
CA PHE A 233 14.02 1.07 -31.18
C PHE A 233 13.41 0.94 -32.58
N ALA A 234 12.27 0.28 -32.72
CA ALA A 234 11.53 0.16 -33.97
C ALA A 234 11.02 1.53 -34.47
N TYR A 235 10.54 2.37 -33.56
CA TYR A 235 10.13 3.75 -33.84
C TYR A 235 11.30 4.60 -34.38
N TRP A 236 12.48 4.43 -33.81
CA TRP A 236 13.68 5.18 -34.21
C TRP A 236 14.17 4.79 -35.60
N ASN A 237 14.05 3.50 -35.97
CA ASN A 237 14.39 3.01 -37.32
C ASN A 237 13.37 3.43 -38.41
N ARG A 238 12.25 4.04 -38.03
CA ARG A 238 11.21 4.59 -38.94
C ARG A 238 10.73 3.61 -40.03
N TYR A 239 10.56 2.32 -39.70
CA TYR A 239 9.98 1.36 -40.66
C TYR A 239 8.57 1.79 -41.07
N ASP A 240 8.28 1.92 -42.38
CA ASP A 240 7.02 2.46 -42.90
C ASP A 240 5.79 1.71 -42.41
N TRP A 241 5.82 0.37 -42.44
CA TRP A 241 4.74 -0.46 -41.95
C TRP A 241 4.48 -0.25 -40.46
N PHE A 242 5.56 -0.10 -39.66
CA PHE A 242 5.48 0.10 -38.23
C PHE A 242 4.94 1.49 -37.91
N MET A 243 5.41 2.51 -38.59
CA MET A 243 4.94 3.90 -38.43
C MET A 243 3.47 4.06 -38.85
N THR A 244 3.01 3.25 -39.82
CA THR A 244 1.61 3.23 -40.24
C THR A 244 0.72 2.64 -39.15
N LEU A 245 1.07 1.49 -38.59
CA LEU A 245 0.28 0.80 -37.58
C LEU A 245 0.45 1.42 -36.17
N PHE A 246 1.68 1.66 -35.75
CA PHE A 246 2.03 1.97 -34.37
C PHE A 246 2.76 3.30 -34.17
N GLY A 247 2.88 4.18 -35.16
CA GLY A 247 3.66 5.41 -35.13
C GLY A 247 3.16 6.51 -34.18
N ASP A 248 2.30 6.20 -33.21
CA ASP A 248 1.84 7.16 -32.17
C ASP A 248 2.59 6.89 -30.86
N LEU A 249 3.84 7.35 -30.81
CA LEU A 249 4.76 7.17 -29.68
C LEU A 249 4.11 7.56 -28.33
N THR A 250 3.43 8.70 -28.29
CA THR A 250 2.84 9.24 -27.06
C THR A 250 1.80 8.28 -26.47
N VAL A 251 0.90 7.81 -27.31
CA VAL A 251 -0.20 6.93 -26.87
C VAL A 251 0.35 5.56 -26.43
N ILE A 252 1.19 4.95 -27.26
CA ILE A 252 1.71 3.61 -26.95
C ILE A 252 2.59 3.65 -25.70
N GLN A 253 3.46 4.63 -25.58
CA GLN A 253 4.31 4.77 -24.40
C GLN A 253 3.50 5.04 -23.13
N SER A 254 2.43 5.85 -23.22
CA SER A 254 1.50 6.09 -22.10
C SER A 254 0.80 4.81 -21.65
N ILE A 255 0.31 3.99 -22.61
CA ILE A 255 -0.31 2.69 -22.32
C ILE A 255 0.71 1.74 -21.67
N LEU A 256 1.94 1.70 -22.16
CA LEU A 256 2.99 0.83 -21.60
C LEU A 256 3.40 1.23 -20.19
N TYR A 257 3.50 2.53 -19.90
CA TYR A 257 3.72 3.01 -18.53
C TYR A 257 2.58 2.63 -17.60
N ALA A 258 1.33 2.92 -17.98
CA ALA A 258 0.18 2.57 -17.16
C ALA A 258 0.08 1.05 -16.95
N LEU A 259 0.32 0.25 -17.99
CA LEU A 259 0.32 -1.22 -17.93
C LEU A 259 1.40 -1.73 -16.98
N THR A 260 2.61 -1.17 -17.04
CA THR A 260 3.72 -1.53 -16.13
C THR A 260 3.33 -1.30 -14.67
N PHE A 261 2.79 -0.12 -14.34
CA PHE A 261 2.36 0.18 -12.97
C PHE A 261 1.15 -0.66 -12.57
N GLU A 262 0.19 -0.90 -13.47
CA GLU A 262 -0.96 -1.75 -13.19
C GLU A 262 -0.54 -3.19 -12.90
N ILE A 263 0.41 -3.75 -13.66
CA ILE A 263 0.97 -5.08 -13.39
C ILE A 263 1.72 -5.07 -12.06
N CYS A 264 2.48 -4.02 -11.72
CA CYS A 264 3.11 -3.89 -10.39
C CYS A 264 2.09 -3.92 -9.25
N ILE A 265 0.92 -3.28 -9.44
CA ILE A 265 -0.18 -3.32 -8.48
C ILE A 265 -0.79 -4.73 -8.41
N GLN A 266 -1.07 -5.37 -9.54
CA GLN A 266 -1.65 -6.72 -9.60
C GLN A 266 -0.71 -7.78 -9.01
N CYS A 267 0.59 -7.66 -9.26
CA CYS A 267 1.63 -8.53 -8.70
C CYS A 267 1.94 -8.23 -7.22
N ARG A 268 1.17 -7.33 -6.57
CA ARG A 268 1.36 -6.92 -5.16
C ARG A 268 2.74 -6.30 -4.86
N LEU A 269 3.47 -5.86 -5.87
CA LEU A 269 4.67 -5.06 -5.68
C LEU A 269 4.30 -3.71 -5.06
N ILE A 270 3.15 -3.16 -5.46
CA ILE A 270 2.54 -1.97 -4.87
C ILE A 270 1.31 -2.40 -4.07
N ALA A 271 1.28 -2.10 -2.78
CA ALA A 271 0.17 -2.46 -1.90
C ALA A 271 -1.12 -1.75 -2.30
N SER A 272 -2.17 -2.53 -2.57
CA SER A 272 -3.48 -2.04 -2.97
C SER A 272 -4.60 -2.64 -2.12
N ASN A 273 -5.69 -1.91 -1.99
CA ASN A 273 -6.88 -2.27 -1.19
C ASN A 273 -7.88 -3.19 -1.94
N MET A 274 -7.45 -3.91 -2.98
CA MET A 274 -8.39 -4.64 -3.83
C MET A 274 -8.91 -5.98 -3.27
N ARG A 275 -8.35 -6.49 -2.18
CA ARG A 275 -8.65 -7.84 -1.69
C ARG A 275 -8.94 -7.92 -0.19
N TYR A 276 -9.38 -6.81 0.42
CA TYR A 276 -9.83 -6.88 1.82
C TYR A 276 -11.04 -7.80 1.97
N ASP A 277 -11.93 -7.84 0.97
CA ASP A 277 -13.06 -8.75 0.95
C ASP A 277 -12.64 -10.23 0.94
N GLU A 278 -11.64 -10.59 0.12
CA GLU A 278 -11.06 -11.95 0.12
C GLU A 278 -10.28 -12.24 1.41
N LEU A 279 -9.56 -11.25 1.94
CA LEU A 279 -8.79 -11.39 3.18
C LEU A 279 -9.74 -11.58 4.38
N PHE A 280 -10.80 -10.77 4.46
CA PHE A 280 -11.80 -10.91 5.51
C PHE A 280 -12.54 -12.25 5.44
N ARG A 281 -12.89 -12.72 4.22
CA ARG A 281 -13.49 -14.03 4.02
C ARG A 281 -12.54 -15.20 4.32
N ALA A 282 -11.23 -15.01 4.19
CA ALA A 282 -10.25 -16.04 4.49
C ALA A 282 -9.89 -16.13 5.99
N VAL A 283 -10.29 -15.15 6.80
CA VAL A 283 -10.14 -15.21 8.27
C VAL A 283 -11.24 -16.10 8.81
N THR A 284 -10.89 -17.34 9.12
CA THR A 284 -11.75 -18.30 9.81
C THR A 284 -11.49 -18.23 11.32
N GLY A 285 -12.54 -18.37 12.14
CA GLY A 285 -12.43 -18.38 13.60
C GLY A 285 -12.48 -17.01 14.27
N CYS A 286 -12.62 -15.93 13.52
CA CYS A 286 -12.88 -14.61 14.06
C CYS A 286 -14.09 -14.00 13.33
N SER A 287 -15.23 -13.88 14.01
CA SER A 287 -16.42 -13.24 13.46
C SER A 287 -16.19 -11.73 13.35
N ALA A 288 -15.45 -11.32 12.30
CA ALA A 288 -15.07 -9.92 12.09
C ALA A 288 -15.84 -9.29 10.94
N GLN A 289 -16.25 -8.04 11.09
CA GLN A 289 -16.92 -7.26 10.05
C GLN A 289 -16.52 -5.78 10.13
N ILE A 290 -16.49 -5.12 8.97
CA ILE A 290 -16.32 -3.67 8.86
C ILE A 290 -17.61 -3.09 8.30
N THR A 291 -18.14 -2.08 8.98
CA THR A 291 -19.35 -1.37 8.59
C THR A 291 -19.01 0.08 8.23
N ASP A 292 -19.94 0.76 7.57
CA ASP A 292 -19.92 2.22 7.44
C ASP A 292 -20.48 2.90 8.71
N ASN A 293 -20.57 4.23 8.68
CA ASN A 293 -21.09 5.01 9.82
C ASN A 293 -22.57 4.71 10.14
N ASP A 294 -23.31 4.14 9.18
CA ASP A 294 -24.71 3.74 9.33
C ASP A 294 -24.86 2.26 9.69
N TYR A 295 -23.75 1.59 10.09
CA TYR A 295 -23.68 0.16 10.41
C TYR A 295 -24.02 -0.78 9.24
N ASN A 296 -24.01 -0.31 7.98
CA ASN A 296 -24.14 -1.21 6.83
C ASN A 296 -22.83 -1.97 6.62
N VAL A 297 -22.92 -3.30 6.56
CA VAL A 297 -21.76 -4.17 6.40
C VAL A 297 -21.07 -3.94 5.05
N ARG A 298 -19.80 -3.58 5.06
CA ARG A 298 -18.95 -3.39 3.87
C ARG A 298 -18.05 -4.58 3.61
N TYR A 299 -17.52 -5.16 4.66
CA TYR A 299 -16.66 -6.36 4.64
C TYR A 299 -17.04 -7.25 5.80
N ALA A 300 -17.15 -8.56 5.57
CA ALA A 300 -17.47 -9.53 6.59
C ALA A 300 -16.63 -10.80 6.42
N ALA A 301 -16.21 -11.40 7.53
CA ALA A 301 -15.64 -12.74 7.56
C ALA A 301 -16.71 -13.79 7.19
N LEU A 302 -16.27 -14.99 6.83
CA LEU A 302 -17.19 -16.08 6.45
C LEU A 302 -18.11 -16.47 7.62
N ASP A 303 -17.58 -16.39 8.85
CA ASP A 303 -18.23 -16.71 10.11
C ASP A 303 -18.87 -15.49 10.80
N ALA A 304 -18.98 -14.38 10.09
CA ALA A 304 -19.56 -13.14 10.64
C ALA A 304 -21.07 -13.30 10.85
N GLU A 305 -21.50 -13.20 12.10
CA GLU A 305 -22.91 -13.21 12.46
C GLU A 305 -23.52 -11.81 12.39
N PRO A 306 -24.77 -11.66 11.94
CA PRO A 306 -25.48 -10.39 11.98
C PRO A 306 -25.84 -10.02 13.42
N PHE A 307 -25.45 -8.85 13.87
CA PHE A 307 -25.84 -8.29 15.17
C PHE A 307 -26.94 -7.25 15.01
N SER A 308 -27.79 -7.09 16.05
CA SER A 308 -28.79 -6.04 16.07
C SER A 308 -28.15 -4.65 16.21
N LEU A 309 -28.77 -3.64 15.63
CA LEU A 309 -28.30 -2.24 15.74
C LEU A 309 -28.13 -1.79 17.19
N GLU A 310 -29.06 -2.20 18.08
CA GLU A 310 -29.01 -1.88 19.52
C GLU A 310 -27.76 -2.46 20.19
N THR A 311 -27.39 -3.71 19.86
CA THR A 311 -26.21 -4.38 20.37
C THR A 311 -24.94 -3.68 19.86
N LEU A 312 -24.92 -3.28 18.59
CA LEU A 312 -23.77 -2.59 17.97
C LEU A 312 -23.54 -1.21 18.58
N VAL A 313 -24.59 -0.43 18.78
CA VAL A 313 -24.50 0.90 19.39
C VAL A 313 -24.09 0.82 20.87
N SER A 314 -24.61 -0.17 21.62
CA SER A 314 -24.22 -0.36 23.02
C SER A 314 -22.78 -0.86 23.18
N SER A 315 -22.23 -1.57 22.19
CA SER A 315 -20.85 -2.05 22.20
C SER A 315 -19.79 -0.99 21.83
N GLU A 316 -20.20 0.21 21.43
CA GLU A 316 -19.30 1.31 21.05
C GLU A 316 -18.43 1.83 22.22
N LYS A 317 -18.98 1.83 23.44
CA LYS A 317 -18.31 2.37 24.62
C LYS A 317 -17.54 1.31 25.41
N THR A 318 -18.11 0.12 25.51
CA THR A 318 -17.55 -1.00 26.28
C THR A 318 -17.84 -2.30 25.55
N PRO A 319 -16.89 -3.25 25.51
CA PRO A 319 -17.14 -4.58 24.97
C PRO A 319 -18.30 -5.27 25.71
N ILE A 320 -19.14 -5.97 24.96
CA ILE A 320 -20.31 -6.68 25.51
C ILE A 320 -20.08 -8.17 25.50
N LEU A 321 -20.30 -8.81 26.64
CA LEU A 321 -20.28 -10.27 26.74
C LEU A 321 -21.59 -10.82 26.18
N LEU A 322 -21.48 -11.62 25.12
CA LEU A 322 -22.62 -12.33 24.50
C LEU A 322 -22.97 -13.61 25.32
N PRO A 323 -24.20 -14.13 25.19
CA PRO A 323 -24.64 -15.32 25.92
C PRO A 323 -23.81 -16.60 25.68
N ASP A 324 -23.10 -16.66 24.57
CA ASP A 324 -22.25 -17.76 24.13
C ASP A 324 -20.78 -17.63 24.56
N HIS A 325 -20.51 -16.82 25.59
CA HIS A 325 -19.17 -16.54 26.12
C HIS A 325 -18.21 -15.88 25.11
N ARG A 326 -18.72 -15.21 24.07
CA ARG A 326 -17.93 -14.35 23.17
C ARG A 326 -18.04 -12.89 23.60
N LEU A 327 -16.92 -12.17 23.52
CA LEU A 327 -16.86 -10.74 23.80
C LEU A 327 -16.95 -9.97 22.48
N LEU A 328 -17.97 -9.12 22.34
CA LEU A 328 -18.18 -8.28 21.16
C LEU A 328 -17.43 -6.96 21.32
N TYR A 329 -16.51 -6.68 20.40
CA TYR A 329 -15.80 -5.42 20.28
C TYR A 329 -16.34 -4.60 19.13
N ASN A 330 -16.46 -3.29 19.34
CA ASN A 330 -16.84 -2.32 18.32
C ASN A 330 -15.91 -1.09 18.47
N ILE A 331 -15.02 -0.89 17.49
CA ILE A 331 -14.07 0.23 17.49
C ILE A 331 -14.38 1.14 16.31
N PRO A 332 -14.60 2.45 16.52
CA PRO A 332 -14.79 3.40 15.45
C PRO A 332 -13.49 3.56 14.65
N ILE A 333 -13.60 3.51 13.32
CA ILE A 333 -12.53 3.72 12.35
C ILE A 333 -12.89 4.87 11.41
N ASN A 334 -11.91 5.40 10.65
CA ASN A 334 -12.20 6.43 9.66
C ASN A 334 -13.16 5.94 8.57
N GLY A 335 -14.44 6.34 8.67
CA GLY A 335 -15.48 6.03 7.72
C GLY A 335 -16.39 4.86 8.12
N GLY A 336 -16.38 4.43 9.41
CA GLY A 336 -17.26 3.39 9.92
C GLY A 336 -16.76 2.73 11.20
N HIS A 337 -17.10 1.45 11.38
CA HIS A 337 -16.79 0.67 12.57
C HIS A 337 -16.11 -0.65 12.21
N ALA A 338 -15.13 -1.07 13.01
CA ALA A 338 -14.58 -2.42 13.01
C ALA A 338 -15.17 -3.20 14.17
N ILE A 339 -15.85 -4.30 13.85
CA ILE A 339 -16.59 -5.12 14.79
C ILE A 339 -16.04 -6.55 14.72
N TRP A 340 -15.77 -7.17 15.88
CA TRP A 340 -15.34 -8.56 15.92
C TRP A 340 -15.74 -9.20 17.25
N THR A 341 -15.82 -10.52 17.27
CA THR A 341 -16.03 -11.29 18.49
C THR A 341 -14.79 -12.10 18.83
N GLU A 342 -14.51 -12.23 20.12
CA GLU A 342 -13.44 -13.04 20.68
C GLU A 342 -14.04 -14.05 21.65
N ASP A 343 -13.69 -15.35 21.49
CA ASP A 343 -14.11 -16.39 22.40
C ASP A 343 -13.30 -16.30 23.69
N VAL A 344 -14.00 -16.01 24.79
CA VAL A 344 -13.42 -15.88 26.13
C VAL A 344 -13.81 -17.02 27.05
N SER A 345 -14.39 -18.12 26.55
CA SER A 345 -14.84 -19.27 27.31
C SER A 345 -13.72 -19.87 28.18
N GLU A 346 -12.53 -20.04 27.61
CA GLU A 346 -11.37 -20.56 28.34
C GLU A 346 -10.89 -19.58 29.41
N LEU A 347 -10.96 -18.27 29.12
CA LEU A 347 -10.57 -17.25 30.09
C LEU A 347 -11.51 -17.17 31.28
N ILE A 348 -12.81 -17.33 31.05
CA ILE A 348 -13.84 -17.42 32.10
C ILE A 348 -13.61 -18.65 32.95
N LYS A 349 -13.36 -19.83 32.32
CA LYS A 349 -13.08 -21.08 33.01
C LYS A 349 -11.83 -20.96 33.90
N ARG A 350 -10.72 -20.49 33.36
CA ARG A 350 -9.49 -20.26 34.13
C ARG A 350 -9.68 -19.24 35.26
N GLY A 351 -10.51 -18.22 35.02
CA GLY A 351 -10.86 -17.27 36.05
C GLY A 351 -11.66 -17.85 37.20
N ALA A 352 -12.58 -18.80 36.92
CA ALA A 352 -13.31 -19.55 37.93
C ALA A 352 -12.38 -20.47 38.74
N GLU A 353 -11.54 -21.26 38.05
CA GLU A 353 -10.54 -22.14 38.68
C GLU A 353 -9.58 -21.33 39.57
N THR A 354 -9.12 -20.17 39.12
CA THR A 354 -8.25 -19.31 39.91
C THR A 354 -8.92 -18.76 41.15
N ARG A 355 -10.23 -18.44 41.11
CA ARG A 355 -11.01 -18.05 42.29
C ARG A 355 -11.17 -19.17 43.29
N GLU A 356 -11.43 -20.36 42.82
CA GLU A 356 -11.57 -21.56 43.66
C GLU A 356 -10.25 -21.86 44.40
N ILE A 357 -9.12 -21.88 43.69
CA ILE A 357 -7.79 -22.06 44.28
C ILE A 357 -7.47 -20.95 45.29
N LYS A 358 -7.86 -19.70 44.99
CA LYS A 358 -7.65 -18.61 45.94
C LYS A 358 -8.45 -18.76 47.20
N MET A 359 -9.71 -19.18 47.14
CA MET A 359 -10.54 -19.46 48.31
C MET A 359 -9.95 -20.59 49.13
N GLU A 360 -9.51 -21.72 48.52
CA GLU A 360 -8.85 -22.81 49.19
C GLU A 360 -7.55 -22.38 49.89
N LEU A 361 -6.74 -21.56 49.24
CA LEU A 361 -5.52 -20.98 49.81
C LEU A 361 -5.82 -20.07 51.01
N GLU A 362 -6.86 -19.25 50.96
CA GLU A 362 -7.28 -18.37 52.04
C GLU A 362 -7.76 -19.21 53.26
N GLU A 363 -8.53 -20.24 53.02
CA GLU A 363 -8.96 -21.19 54.06
C GLU A 363 -7.78 -21.89 54.70
N ARG A 364 -6.88 -22.45 53.90
CA ARG A 364 -5.68 -23.14 54.38
C ARG A 364 -4.75 -22.20 55.17
N ASN A 365 -4.59 -20.95 54.71
CA ASN A 365 -3.82 -19.96 55.45
C ASN A 365 -4.47 -19.60 56.80
N SER A 366 -5.79 -19.54 56.88
CA SER A 366 -6.51 -19.30 58.13
C SER A 366 -6.31 -20.46 59.12
N LEU A 367 -6.38 -21.70 58.64
CA LEU A 367 -6.09 -22.89 59.45
C LEU A 367 -4.65 -22.90 59.98
N LEU A 368 -3.68 -22.64 59.13
CA LEU A 368 -2.27 -22.57 59.49
C LEU A 368 -2.00 -21.46 60.54
N ARG A 369 -2.64 -20.29 60.42
CA ARG A 369 -2.53 -19.23 61.42
C ARG A 369 -3.12 -19.65 62.78
N TYR A 370 -4.24 -20.38 62.72
CA TYR A 370 -4.85 -20.91 63.95
C TYR A 370 -3.95 -21.96 64.61
N GLU A 371 -3.41 -22.93 63.85
CA GLU A 371 -2.47 -23.93 64.36
C GLU A 371 -1.20 -23.27 64.93
N TYR A 372 -0.62 -22.31 64.21
CA TYR A 372 0.56 -21.55 64.68
C TYR A 372 0.29 -20.85 65.98
N THR A 373 -0.86 -20.22 66.13
CA THR A 373 -1.25 -19.50 67.36
C THR A 373 -1.45 -20.46 68.51
N ARG A 374 -2.08 -21.60 68.26
CA ARG A 374 -2.27 -22.68 69.24
C ARG A 374 -0.94 -23.29 69.69
N ASP A 375 -0.05 -23.58 68.77
CA ASP A 375 1.25 -24.19 69.06
C ASP A 375 2.18 -23.17 69.79
N LYS A 376 2.09 -21.90 69.44
CA LYS A 376 2.80 -20.84 70.17
C LYS A 376 2.33 -20.79 71.63
N LYS A 377 1.03 -20.77 71.87
CA LYS A 377 0.45 -20.76 73.23
C LYS A 377 0.79 -22.00 73.99
N ARG A 378 0.83 -23.18 73.35
CA ARG A 378 1.28 -24.44 73.99
C ARG A 378 2.73 -24.37 74.41
N ARG A 379 3.64 -23.85 73.60
CA ARG A 379 5.07 -23.68 73.96
C ARG A 379 5.25 -22.67 75.10
N GLU A 380 4.49 -21.57 75.07
CA GLU A 380 4.52 -20.61 76.17
C GLU A 380 4.11 -21.29 77.51
N ILE A 381 3.06 -22.12 77.51
CA ILE A 381 2.65 -22.86 78.71
C ILE A 381 3.71 -23.90 79.11
N GLU A 382 4.29 -24.64 78.18
CA GLU A 382 5.35 -25.64 78.44
C GLU A 382 6.61 -24.95 79.03
N GLU A 383 7.00 -23.76 78.51
CA GLU A 383 8.11 -22.96 79.11
C GLU A 383 7.79 -22.46 80.50
N GLU A 384 6.56 -21.97 80.72
CA GLU A 384 6.11 -21.51 82.00
C GLU A 384 6.13 -22.71 83.05
N ASN A 385 5.61 -23.85 82.68
CA ASN A 385 5.66 -25.04 83.53
C ASN A 385 7.08 -25.50 83.84
N ARG A 386 7.97 -25.47 82.87
CA ARG A 386 9.39 -25.78 83.05
C ARG A 386 10.08 -24.80 83.99
N LEU A 387 9.75 -23.50 83.93
CA LEU A 387 10.23 -22.47 84.87
C LEU A 387 9.70 -22.78 86.30
N TYR A 388 8.42 -23.13 86.44
CA TYR A 388 7.85 -23.47 87.72
C TYR A 388 8.52 -24.72 88.33
N ASP A 389 8.77 -25.78 87.56
CA ASP A 389 9.46 -26.99 88.03
C ASP A 389 10.92 -26.67 88.42
N MET A 390 11.60 -25.84 87.71
CA MET A 390 12.96 -25.39 88.03
C MET A 390 12.98 -24.58 89.30
N LEU A 391 12.05 -23.66 89.51
CA LEU A 391 11.93 -22.85 90.73
C LEU A 391 11.61 -23.78 91.94
N ARG A 392 10.71 -24.77 91.76
CA ARG A 392 10.36 -25.73 92.80
C ARG A 392 11.54 -26.55 93.19
N SER A 393 12.34 -27.05 92.25
CA SER A 393 13.53 -27.86 92.55
C SER A 393 14.62 -27.04 93.29
N VAL A 394 14.84 -25.78 92.90
CA VAL A 394 15.79 -24.90 93.57
C VAL A 394 15.31 -24.58 95.00
N THR A 395 13.99 -24.27 95.14
CA THR A 395 13.41 -24.02 96.46
C THR A 395 13.50 -25.25 97.38
N GLN A 396 13.23 -26.41 96.83
CA GLN A 396 13.36 -27.68 97.60
C GLN A 396 14.80 -27.90 98.02
N GLN A 397 15.79 -27.72 97.17
CA GLN A 397 17.21 -27.82 97.53
C GLN A 397 17.64 -26.83 98.61
N GLN A 398 17.07 -25.58 98.62
CA GLN A 398 17.31 -24.64 99.70
C GLN A 398 16.68 -25.07 101.04
N ILE A 399 15.45 -25.60 100.96
CA ILE A 399 14.78 -26.14 102.15
C ILE A 399 15.57 -27.28 102.76
N ASP A 400 16.00 -28.29 101.88
CA ASP A 400 16.81 -29.41 102.31
C ASP A 400 18.15 -28.98 102.91
N LYS A 401 18.83 -27.94 102.36
CA LYS A 401 20.05 -27.34 102.93
C LYS A 401 19.82 -26.67 104.27
N ILE A 402 18.66 -26.06 104.43
CA ILE A 402 18.29 -25.45 105.74
C ILE A 402 17.97 -26.53 106.74
N ALA A 403 17.24 -27.56 106.35
CA ALA A 403 16.91 -28.72 107.26
C ALA A 403 18.18 -29.39 107.76
N VAL A 404 19.14 -29.68 106.82
CA VAL A 404 20.46 -30.26 107.25
C VAL A 404 21.21 -29.32 108.25
N ARG A 405 21.14 -28.05 108.10
CA ARG A 405 21.77 -27.08 109.02
C ARG A 405 21.05 -27.00 110.39
N VAL A 406 19.75 -27.20 110.39
CA VAL A 406 18.97 -27.19 111.66
C VAL A 406 19.21 -28.45 112.48
N ASP A 407 19.45 -29.63 111.84
CA ASP A 407 19.79 -30.87 112.50
C ASP A 407 21.23 -30.96 113.08
N GLU A 408 22.11 -29.97 112.62
CA GLU A 408 23.49 -29.89 113.10
C GLU A 408 23.64 -28.92 114.39
N TYR A 409 22.53 -28.36 114.82
CA TYR A 409 22.49 -27.53 116.08
C TYR A 409 21.64 -28.23 117.12
#